data_4151e9f6ae256f2fe4f5d923cf9df7cd
#
_entry.id   4151e9f6ae256f2fe4f5d923cf9df7cd
#
_cell.length_a   1.000
_cell.length_b   1.000
_cell.length_c   1.000
_cell.angle_alpha   90.00
_cell.angle_beta   90.00
_cell.angle_gamma   90.00
#
_symmetry.space_group_name_H-M   'P 1'
#
loop_
_entity.id
_entity.type
_entity.pdbx_description
1 polymer ?
#
loop_
_entity_poly.entity_id
_entity_poly.type
_entity_poly.pdbx_seq_one_letter_code
_entity_poly.pdbx_strand_id
1 'polypeptide(L)'
;MFKRPRLSAQTLPVNAGIAGFLLFYAASCSGPQEPEPEEPSIQENSAVEQEVEIETATDTLPAVWSTDSLDLPVRSIGIAGGAGSTFALAYEGGGLQLFNFDGERITDIADSDVAALAEGRYALLADTPVTFFPGIDGSGDLKIWIHGGGLQEAIPYAFQIEQSGRAEGLCAAPPIAGTDALHRLAYWTAGSTTLMVGDINESGGELVWSPTEEIETDGTIGACTFTADGVEVYDTPIMATSTLRRMGRETLLTLSDAGTLTAIFENGQSQALNIEDGITIRMPDVPTSLAATGDARGGGYPGGVIVMGGTIGSDDHRAILIDPSRITLTPISIPPGGQ
;
A
#
# COMPACT_ATOMS: atom_id res chain seq x y z
N MET A 1 -21.07 -22.20 -42.49
CA MET A 1 -21.57 -23.52 -42.05
C MET A 1 -20.37 -24.26 -41.47
N PHE A 2 -20.02 -23.99 -40.19
CA PHE A 2 -18.91 -24.66 -39.51
C PHE A 2 -19.43 -25.36 -38.26
N LYS A 3 -19.21 -26.67 -38.20
CA LYS A 3 -19.59 -27.57 -37.10
C LYS A 3 -18.71 -27.35 -35.89
N ARG A 4 -19.30 -27.12 -34.72
CA ARG A 4 -18.64 -27.15 -33.40
C ARG A 4 -18.48 -28.59 -32.92
N PRO A 5 -17.34 -29.00 -32.34
CA PRO A 5 -17.22 -30.27 -31.64
C PRO A 5 -17.80 -30.16 -30.23
N ARG A 6 -18.56 -31.17 -29.82
CA ARG A 6 -19.04 -31.40 -28.46
C ARG A 6 -17.90 -32.01 -27.62
N LEU A 7 -17.55 -31.40 -26.51
CA LEU A 7 -16.72 -32.00 -25.46
C LEU A 7 -17.63 -32.73 -24.46
N SER A 8 -17.37 -34.00 -24.29
CA SER A 8 -18.02 -34.89 -23.33
C SER A 8 -17.42 -34.69 -21.94
N ALA A 9 -18.28 -34.56 -20.93
CA ALA A 9 -17.93 -34.58 -19.53
C ALA A 9 -17.47 -35.98 -19.10
N GLN A 10 -16.27 -36.09 -18.56
CA GLN A 10 -15.82 -37.29 -17.84
C GLN A 10 -15.96 -37.04 -16.31
N THR A 11 -16.83 -37.82 -15.73
CA THR A 11 -16.99 -38.00 -14.30
C THR A 11 -15.86 -38.86 -13.73
N LEU A 12 -15.14 -38.37 -12.71
CA LEU A 12 -14.18 -39.13 -11.94
C LEU A 12 -14.84 -39.64 -10.64
N PRO A 13 -14.50 -40.85 -10.18
CA PRO A 13 -15.13 -41.46 -9.03
C PRO A 13 -14.55 -40.97 -7.69
N VAL A 14 -15.46 -40.83 -6.73
CA VAL A 14 -15.21 -40.62 -5.31
C VAL A 14 -14.67 -41.94 -4.72
N ASN A 15 -13.50 -41.92 -4.14
CA ASN A 15 -13.02 -43.01 -3.26
C ASN A 15 -13.13 -42.58 -1.81
N ALA A 16 -13.99 -43.29 -1.10
CA ALA A 16 -14.14 -43.27 0.35
C ALA A 16 -13.13 -44.23 1.02
N GLY A 17 -12.74 -43.84 2.19
CA GLY A 17 -12.27 -44.79 3.19
C GLY A 17 -10.80 -44.66 3.59
N ILE A 18 -10.58 -44.33 4.85
CA ILE A 18 -9.74 -45.08 5.79
C ILE A 18 -10.11 -44.61 7.20
N ALA A 19 -10.63 -45.59 7.94
CA ALA A 19 -10.90 -45.52 9.36
C ALA A 19 -9.65 -45.92 10.16
N GLY A 20 -9.57 -45.40 11.38
CA GLY A 20 -8.99 -46.17 12.49
C GLY A 20 -7.61 -45.70 12.95
N PHE A 21 -7.52 -45.23 14.15
CA PHE A 21 -6.92 -45.94 15.28
C PHE A 21 -6.94 -45.04 16.54
N LEU A 22 -7.86 -45.38 17.42
CA LEU A 22 -7.84 -44.89 18.81
C LEU A 22 -6.89 -45.78 19.59
N LEU A 23 -5.84 -45.24 20.15
CA LEU A 23 -5.03 -45.85 21.18
C LEU A 23 -5.33 -45.19 22.54
N PHE A 24 -6.05 -45.91 23.38
CA PHE A 24 -6.24 -45.59 24.79
C PHE A 24 -4.95 -45.91 25.54
N TYR A 25 -4.35 -44.91 26.19
CA TYR A 25 -3.39 -45.14 27.28
C TYR A 25 -4.09 -44.86 28.62
N ALA A 26 -4.28 -45.94 29.39
CA ALA A 26 -4.68 -45.86 30.79
C ALA A 26 -3.43 -45.56 31.63
N ALA A 27 -3.42 -44.43 32.32
CA ALA A 27 -2.44 -44.12 33.35
C ALA A 27 -3.11 -44.23 34.72
N SER A 28 -2.51 -45.10 35.56
CA SER A 28 -2.92 -45.47 36.91
C SER A 28 -2.85 -44.29 37.89
N CYS A 29 -3.90 -44.17 38.68
CA CYS A 29 -3.99 -43.28 39.84
C CYS A 29 -3.09 -43.79 40.99
N SER A 30 -2.18 -42.93 41.44
CA SER A 30 -1.63 -42.97 42.80
C SER A 30 -2.17 -41.73 43.53
N GLY A 31 -2.78 -41.97 44.70
CA GLY A 31 -3.54 -40.99 45.44
C GLY A 31 -2.69 -39.86 46.05
N PRO A 32 -3.32 -38.75 46.37
CA PRO A 32 -2.65 -37.63 46.98
C PRO A 32 -2.51 -37.81 48.50
N GLN A 33 -1.34 -37.53 48.97
CA GLN A 33 -1.03 -37.29 50.36
C GLN A 33 -1.44 -35.88 50.72
N GLU A 34 -2.26 -35.71 51.74
CA GLU A 34 -2.77 -34.46 52.26
C GLU A 34 -1.64 -33.71 52.98
N PRO A 35 -1.29 -32.48 52.65
CA PRO A 35 -0.35 -31.70 53.45
C PRO A 35 -1.10 -30.91 54.54
N GLU A 36 -0.52 -30.90 55.74
CA GLU A 36 -0.92 -30.12 56.90
C GLU A 36 -1.00 -28.58 56.56
N PRO A 37 -1.93 -27.85 57.18
CA PRO A 37 -2.08 -26.41 56.93
C PRO A 37 -0.97 -25.64 57.65
N GLU A 38 -0.09 -25.02 56.86
CA GLU A 38 0.82 -23.97 57.33
C GLU A 38 0.09 -22.65 57.52
N GLU A 39 0.25 -22.01 58.69
CA GLU A 39 -0.28 -20.70 59.01
C GLU A 39 0.31 -19.64 58.07
N PRO A 40 -0.49 -18.64 57.60
CA PRO A 40 0.01 -17.62 56.72
C PRO A 40 0.84 -16.59 57.52
N SER A 41 2.13 -16.57 57.25
CA SER A 41 3.00 -15.47 57.65
C SER A 41 2.68 -14.24 56.74
N ILE A 42 2.14 -13.19 57.35
CA ILE A 42 1.93 -11.87 56.69
C ILE A 42 3.29 -11.30 56.41
N GLN A 43 3.78 -11.42 55.17
CA GLN A 43 4.87 -10.59 54.67
C GLN A 43 4.27 -9.30 54.14
N GLU A 44 4.60 -8.22 54.82
CA GLU A 44 4.38 -6.83 54.44
C GLU A 44 5.14 -6.61 53.12
N ASN A 45 4.48 -6.77 51.98
CA ASN A 45 5.04 -6.41 50.67
C ASN A 45 5.04 -4.88 50.57
N SER A 46 6.18 -4.28 50.80
CA SER A 46 6.48 -2.94 50.32
C SER A 46 6.39 -2.96 48.80
N ALA A 47 5.29 -2.42 48.27
CA ALA A 47 5.13 -2.14 46.86
C ALA A 47 6.21 -1.13 46.45
N VAL A 48 7.31 -1.63 45.90
CA VAL A 48 8.20 -0.84 45.06
C VAL A 48 7.40 -0.53 43.81
N GLU A 49 6.88 0.67 43.69
CA GLU A 49 6.40 1.21 42.42
C GLU A 49 7.61 1.20 41.49
N GLN A 50 7.75 0.13 40.72
CA GLN A 50 8.55 0.16 39.49
C GLN A 50 7.80 1.06 38.54
N GLU A 51 8.25 2.28 38.38
CA GLU A 51 7.96 3.13 37.27
C GLU A 51 8.41 2.35 36.02
N VAL A 52 7.48 1.68 35.39
CA VAL A 52 7.70 1.03 34.08
C VAL A 52 7.90 2.20 33.11
N GLU A 53 9.15 2.55 32.87
CA GLU A 53 9.54 3.37 31.74
C GLU A 53 9.02 2.62 30.51
N ILE A 54 7.86 3.05 29.98
CA ILE A 54 7.35 2.58 28.70
C ILE A 54 8.34 3.15 27.68
N GLU A 55 9.40 2.37 27.42
CA GLU A 55 10.19 2.55 26.22
C GLU A 55 9.20 2.52 25.08
N THR A 56 8.91 3.69 24.48
CA THR A 56 8.16 3.77 23.23
C THR A 56 9.00 3.02 22.22
N ALA A 57 8.65 1.76 21.99
CA ALA A 57 9.30 0.91 21.01
C ALA A 57 9.14 1.62 19.66
N THR A 58 10.18 2.24 19.20
CA THR A 58 10.26 2.80 17.86
C THR A 58 10.36 1.60 16.94
N ASP A 59 9.27 1.28 16.22
CA ASP A 59 9.33 0.20 15.27
C ASP A 59 10.36 0.55 14.20
N THR A 60 11.41 -0.23 14.17
CA THR A 60 12.46 -0.10 13.18
C THR A 60 12.18 -1.03 12.03
N LEU A 61 12.04 -0.48 10.84
CA LEU A 61 11.77 -1.22 9.62
C LEU A 61 13.06 -1.46 8.83
N PRO A 62 13.32 -2.68 8.37
CA PRO A 62 14.50 -2.95 7.56
C PRO A 62 14.29 -2.53 6.11
N ALA A 63 15.28 -1.87 5.53
CA ALA A 63 15.42 -1.79 4.08
C ALA A 63 15.84 -3.18 3.55
N VAL A 64 15.04 -3.76 2.67
CA VAL A 64 15.22 -5.15 2.22
C VAL A 64 15.75 -5.24 0.81
N TRP A 65 15.46 -4.25 -0.04
CA TRP A 65 15.92 -4.20 -1.42
C TRP A 65 16.01 -2.76 -1.94
N SER A 66 16.70 -2.57 -3.05
CA SER A 66 16.76 -1.28 -3.76
C SER A 66 16.86 -1.49 -5.25
N THR A 67 16.45 -0.49 -6.01
CA THR A 67 16.87 -0.39 -7.42
C THR A 67 18.38 -0.21 -7.52
N ASP A 68 18.94 -0.44 -8.71
CA ASP A 68 20.23 0.14 -9.06
C ASP A 68 20.16 1.66 -8.97
N SER A 69 21.33 2.32 -9.03
CA SER A 69 21.40 3.78 -9.16
C SER A 69 20.60 4.25 -10.36
N LEU A 70 19.77 5.25 -10.14
CA LEU A 70 18.90 5.86 -11.14
C LEU A 70 19.58 7.11 -11.70
N ASP A 71 19.32 7.40 -12.97
CA ASP A 71 19.94 8.55 -13.65
C ASP A 71 19.38 9.90 -13.18
N LEU A 72 18.16 9.89 -12.61
CA LEU A 72 17.42 11.10 -12.20
C LEU A 72 16.79 10.91 -10.81
N PRO A 73 16.61 12.00 -10.04
CA PRO A 73 15.89 11.95 -8.77
C PRO A 73 14.44 11.47 -8.94
N VAL A 74 13.97 10.68 -7.99
CA VAL A 74 12.59 10.21 -7.96
C VAL A 74 11.69 11.32 -7.42
N ARG A 75 10.69 11.70 -8.21
CA ARG A 75 9.71 12.72 -7.86
C ARG A 75 8.45 12.13 -7.25
N SER A 76 7.94 11.04 -7.82
CA SER A 76 6.70 10.40 -7.39
C SER A 76 6.73 8.91 -7.68
N ILE A 77 5.99 8.15 -6.88
CA ILE A 77 5.90 6.69 -6.97
C ILE A 77 4.43 6.29 -7.05
N GLY A 78 4.11 5.37 -7.98
CA GLY A 78 2.83 4.67 -8.01
C GLY A 78 3.06 3.17 -7.89
N ILE A 79 2.33 2.49 -7.01
CA ILE A 79 2.35 1.02 -6.92
C ILE A 79 1.08 0.48 -7.56
N ALA A 80 1.19 -0.52 -8.43
CA ALA A 80 0.03 -1.19 -8.99
C ALA A 80 -0.57 -2.15 -7.96
N GLY A 81 -1.79 -1.86 -7.53
CA GLY A 81 -2.59 -2.77 -6.72
C GLY A 81 -3.12 -3.98 -7.53
N GLY A 82 -3.43 -5.08 -6.86
CA GLY A 82 -3.94 -6.30 -7.47
C GLY A 82 -2.84 -7.27 -7.95
N ALA A 83 -3.08 -7.99 -9.03
CA ALA A 83 -2.16 -9.02 -9.53
C ALA A 83 -0.90 -8.48 -10.22
N GLY A 84 -0.86 -7.19 -10.55
CA GLY A 84 0.30 -6.52 -11.13
C GLY A 84 1.37 -6.29 -10.08
N SER A 85 2.52 -6.94 -10.25
CA SER A 85 3.64 -6.83 -9.29
C SER A 85 4.64 -5.80 -9.78
N THR A 86 4.21 -4.55 -9.96
CA THR A 86 5.05 -3.46 -10.48
C THR A 86 4.85 -2.16 -9.72
N PHE A 87 5.89 -1.36 -9.71
CA PHE A 87 5.76 0.04 -9.33
C PHE A 87 6.34 0.94 -10.41
N ALA A 88 5.83 2.14 -10.48
CA ALA A 88 6.26 3.16 -11.43
C ALA A 88 6.99 4.28 -10.69
N LEU A 89 8.08 4.77 -11.27
CA LEU A 89 8.82 5.93 -10.83
C LEU A 89 8.66 7.04 -11.85
N ALA A 90 8.18 8.20 -11.42
CA ALA A 90 8.26 9.44 -12.15
C ALA A 90 9.50 10.22 -11.68
N TYR A 91 10.24 10.81 -12.62
CA TYR A 91 11.50 11.46 -12.36
C TYR A 91 11.39 12.98 -12.37
N GLU A 92 12.26 13.64 -11.64
CA GLU A 92 12.47 15.08 -11.78
C GLU A 92 13.03 15.39 -13.18
N GLY A 93 12.43 16.37 -13.85
CA GLY A 93 12.79 16.71 -15.23
C GLY A 93 12.09 15.88 -16.31
N GLY A 94 11.21 14.97 -15.89
CA GLY A 94 10.39 14.13 -16.77
C GLY A 94 10.89 12.69 -16.88
N GLY A 95 10.02 11.84 -17.41
CA GLY A 95 10.25 10.40 -17.55
C GLY A 95 9.42 9.57 -16.60
N LEU A 96 9.03 8.39 -17.07
CA LEU A 96 8.31 7.36 -16.33
C LEU A 96 8.93 6.00 -16.60
N GLN A 97 9.23 5.24 -15.57
CA GLN A 97 9.83 3.92 -15.69
C GLN A 97 9.19 2.93 -14.72
N LEU A 98 9.01 1.69 -15.14
CA LEU A 98 8.43 0.64 -14.32
C LEU A 98 9.52 -0.33 -13.83
N PHE A 99 9.29 -0.83 -12.62
CA PHE A 99 10.15 -1.79 -11.93
C PHE A 99 9.32 -2.94 -11.35
N ASN A 100 9.93 -4.11 -11.23
CA ASN A 100 9.42 -5.18 -10.39
C ASN A 100 9.85 -4.99 -8.91
N PHE A 101 9.32 -5.81 -8.02
CA PHE A 101 9.67 -5.73 -6.59
C PHE A 101 11.02 -6.39 -6.24
N ASP A 102 11.76 -6.86 -7.23
CA ASP A 102 13.18 -7.21 -7.11
C ASP A 102 14.09 -6.02 -7.48
N GLY A 103 13.49 -4.83 -7.74
CA GLY A 103 14.20 -3.61 -8.11
C GLY A 103 14.72 -3.59 -9.54
N GLU A 104 14.34 -4.56 -10.37
CA GLU A 104 14.75 -4.65 -11.75
C GLU A 104 13.87 -3.79 -12.66
N ARG A 105 14.46 -3.16 -13.64
CA ARG A 105 13.78 -2.35 -14.66
C ARG A 105 12.93 -3.26 -15.56
N ILE A 106 11.64 -2.96 -15.67
CA ILE A 106 10.73 -3.65 -16.58
C ILE A 106 10.65 -2.93 -17.93
N THR A 107 10.73 -1.58 -17.89
CA THR A 107 10.60 -0.74 -19.07
C THR A 107 11.81 0.16 -19.26
N ASP A 108 11.96 0.67 -20.48
CA ASP A 108 12.76 1.86 -20.73
C ASP A 108 12.08 3.09 -20.10
N ILE A 109 12.82 4.20 -20.00
CA ILE A 109 12.27 5.47 -19.54
C ILE A 109 11.39 6.03 -20.64
N ALA A 110 10.08 6.11 -20.40
CA ALA A 110 9.16 6.78 -21.32
C ALA A 110 9.44 8.28 -21.34
N ASP A 111 9.44 8.86 -22.53
CA ASP A 111 9.52 10.32 -22.72
C ASP A 111 8.16 10.94 -22.39
N SER A 112 7.89 11.05 -21.10
CA SER A 112 6.63 11.55 -20.54
C SER A 112 6.93 12.57 -19.44
N ASP A 113 6.30 13.72 -19.50
CA ASP A 113 6.38 14.71 -18.43
C ASP A 113 5.35 14.36 -17.34
N VAL A 114 5.78 13.64 -16.33
CA VAL A 114 4.95 13.18 -15.21
C VAL A 114 5.27 13.98 -13.95
N ALA A 115 4.33 14.78 -13.50
CA ALA A 115 4.48 15.61 -12.31
C ALA A 115 4.16 14.83 -11.01
N ALA A 116 3.14 13.96 -11.04
CA ALA A 116 2.73 13.15 -9.91
C ALA A 116 2.09 11.84 -10.37
N LEU A 117 2.22 10.80 -9.57
CA LEU A 117 1.54 9.51 -9.72
C LEU A 117 0.73 9.20 -8.48
N ALA A 118 -0.39 8.51 -8.65
CA ALA A 118 -1.14 7.88 -7.57
C ALA A 118 -1.01 6.35 -7.62
N GLU A 119 -1.67 5.68 -6.68
CA GLU A 119 -1.79 4.22 -6.68
C GLU A 119 -2.36 3.75 -8.02
N GLY A 120 -1.65 2.82 -8.64
CA GLY A 120 -2.06 2.20 -9.89
C GLY A 120 -2.80 0.89 -9.66
N ARG A 121 -3.19 0.25 -10.76
CA ARG A 121 -3.91 -1.01 -10.71
C ARG A 121 -3.62 -1.88 -11.93
N TYR A 122 -3.68 -3.19 -11.71
CA TYR A 122 -3.80 -4.17 -12.78
C TYR A 122 -5.28 -4.31 -13.16
N ALA A 123 -5.59 -4.23 -14.46
CA ALA A 123 -6.94 -4.39 -15.00
C ALA A 123 -6.92 -5.05 -16.38
N LEU A 124 -8.11 -5.46 -16.83
CA LEU A 124 -8.34 -5.86 -18.20
C LEU A 124 -8.98 -4.68 -18.94
N LEU A 125 -8.29 -4.13 -19.93
CA LEU A 125 -8.83 -3.11 -20.83
C LEU A 125 -9.10 -3.77 -22.19
N ALA A 126 -10.34 -3.80 -22.62
CA ALA A 126 -10.78 -4.51 -23.82
C ALA A 126 -10.18 -5.94 -23.91
N ASP A 127 -10.31 -6.72 -22.82
CA ASP A 127 -9.77 -8.07 -22.64
C ASP A 127 -8.22 -8.17 -22.63
N THR A 128 -7.51 -7.04 -22.69
CA THR A 128 -6.05 -7.01 -22.64
C THR A 128 -5.59 -6.71 -21.22
N PRO A 129 -4.74 -7.58 -20.64
CA PRO A 129 -4.18 -7.33 -19.32
C PRO A 129 -3.18 -6.18 -19.36
N VAL A 130 -3.40 -5.16 -18.52
CA VAL A 130 -2.55 -4.00 -18.41
C VAL A 130 -2.38 -3.60 -16.96
N THR A 131 -1.30 -2.92 -16.68
CA THR A 131 -1.12 -2.13 -15.47
C THR A 131 -1.31 -0.67 -15.84
N PHE A 132 -2.12 0.07 -15.07
CA PHE A 132 -2.32 1.49 -15.30
C PHE A 132 -2.04 2.31 -14.04
N PHE A 133 -1.57 3.55 -14.25
CA PHE A 133 -1.24 4.52 -13.21
C PHE A 133 -1.90 5.86 -13.52
N PRO A 134 -2.84 6.31 -12.68
CA PRO A 134 -3.32 7.68 -12.74
C PRO A 134 -2.22 8.64 -12.31
N GLY A 135 -2.18 9.81 -12.92
CA GLY A 135 -1.19 10.81 -12.59
C GLY A 135 -1.52 12.17 -13.16
N ILE A 136 -0.63 13.12 -12.93
CA ILE A 136 -0.68 14.49 -13.44
C ILE A 136 0.53 14.67 -14.32
N ASP A 137 0.34 15.23 -15.52
CA ASP A 137 1.46 15.62 -16.38
C ASP A 137 2.04 16.99 -15.99
N GLY A 138 3.15 17.40 -16.58
CA GLY A 138 3.80 18.68 -16.28
C GLY A 138 2.97 19.92 -16.65
N SER A 139 1.92 19.77 -17.48
CA SER A 139 0.98 20.84 -17.74
C SER A 139 -0.13 20.96 -16.68
N GLY A 140 -0.25 19.97 -15.80
CA GLY A 140 -1.28 19.89 -14.79
C GLY A 140 -2.56 19.19 -15.29
N ASP A 141 -2.45 18.44 -16.39
CA ASP A 141 -3.54 17.65 -16.92
C ASP A 141 -3.51 16.25 -16.28
N LEU A 142 -4.70 15.76 -15.89
CA LEU A 142 -4.85 14.40 -15.44
C LEU A 142 -4.70 13.42 -16.60
N LYS A 143 -3.87 12.41 -16.42
CA LYS A 143 -3.54 11.38 -17.41
C LYS A 143 -3.58 10.01 -16.78
N ILE A 144 -3.63 8.99 -17.62
CA ILE A 144 -3.41 7.60 -17.22
C ILE A 144 -2.32 7.04 -18.12
N TRP A 145 -1.32 6.44 -17.51
CA TRP A 145 -0.28 5.69 -18.21
C TRP A 145 -0.55 4.20 -18.07
N ILE A 146 -0.41 3.47 -19.16
CA ILE A 146 -0.57 2.02 -19.16
C ILE A 146 0.71 1.33 -19.60
N HIS A 147 0.89 0.12 -19.07
CA HIS A 147 1.90 -0.82 -19.51
C HIS A 147 1.30 -2.23 -19.60
N GLY A 148 1.67 -2.98 -20.65
CA GLY A 148 1.23 -4.35 -20.88
C GLY A 148 1.35 -4.73 -22.35
N GLY A 149 0.98 -5.98 -22.67
CA GLY A 149 0.90 -6.41 -24.07
C GLY A 149 2.19 -6.35 -24.88
N GLY A 150 3.38 -6.36 -24.25
CA GLY A 150 4.67 -6.27 -24.93
C GLY A 150 5.14 -4.87 -25.27
N LEU A 151 4.55 -3.85 -24.64
CA LEU A 151 5.06 -2.48 -24.67
C LEU A 151 6.45 -2.41 -24.01
N GLN A 152 7.36 -1.66 -24.60
CA GLN A 152 8.70 -1.44 -24.04
C GLN A 152 8.73 -0.30 -23.02
N GLU A 153 7.75 0.57 -23.05
CA GLU A 153 7.59 1.70 -22.13
C GLU A 153 6.13 1.87 -21.72
N ALA A 154 5.87 2.60 -20.65
CA ALA A 154 4.53 3.01 -20.28
C ALA A 154 4.08 4.15 -21.20
N ILE A 155 2.90 4.03 -21.75
CA ILE A 155 2.34 5.00 -22.70
C ILE A 155 1.11 5.70 -22.12
N PRO A 156 0.88 6.99 -22.46
CA PRO A 156 -0.38 7.64 -22.12
C PRO A 156 -1.54 6.94 -22.83
N TYR A 157 -2.63 6.74 -22.10
CA TYR A 157 -3.84 6.10 -22.60
C TYR A 157 -5.00 7.10 -22.64
N ALA A 158 -5.95 6.87 -23.54
CA ALA A 158 -7.11 7.72 -23.66
C ALA A 158 -7.89 7.78 -22.34
N PHE A 159 -7.99 8.98 -21.77
CA PHE A 159 -8.65 9.23 -20.50
C PHE A 159 -9.59 10.43 -20.66
N GLN A 160 -10.88 10.16 -20.50
CA GLN A 160 -11.90 11.20 -20.57
C GLN A 160 -12.22 11.74 -19.18
N ILE A 161 -11.89 12.99 -18.94
CA ILE A 161 -12.18 13.72 -17.71
C ILE A 161 -12.48 15.18 -18.04
N GLU A 162 -13.57 15.71 -17.48
CA GLU A 162 -13.85 17.13 -17.50
C GLU A 162 -13.14 17.80 -16.32
N GLN A 163 -11.93 18.27 -16.55
CA GLN A 163 -11.09 18.91 -15.54
C GLN A 163 -11.29 20.42 -15.53
N SER A 164 -11.60 20.98 -14.36
CA SER A 164 -11.76 22.43 -14.17
C SER A 164 -10.45 23.06 -13.68
N GLY A 165 -9.51 23.33 -14.58
CA GLY A 165 -8.23 23.95 -14.23
C GLY A 165 -7.08 22.95 -14.13
N ARG A 166 -5.91 23.40 -13.69
CA ARG A 166 -4.70 22.58 -13.56
C ARG A 166 -4.76 21.78 -12.26
N ALA A 167 -4.60 20.47 -12.34
CA ALA A 167 -4.46 19.64 -11.14
C ALA A 167 -3.15 19.96 -10.42
N GLU A 168 -3.19 20.03 -9.11
CA GLU A 168 -2.03 20.22 -8.23
C GLU A 168 -1.65 18.91 -7.54
N GLY A 169 -2.65 18.09 -7.24
CA GLY A 169 -2.41 16.80 -6.65
C GLY A 169 -3.57 15.83 -6.85
N LEU A 170 -3.29 14.57 -6.54
CA LEU A 170 -4.25 13.47 -6.66
C LEU A 170 -3.94 12.37 -5.67
N CYS A 171 -4.94 11.57 -5.34
CA CYS A 171 -4.80 10.28 -4.68
C CYS A 171 -5.75 9.26 -5.32
N ALA A 172 -5.45 7.98 -5.19
CA ALA A 172 -6.27 6.92 -5.75
C ALA A 172 -6.37 5.74 -4.79
N ALA A 173 -7.37 4.90 -5.00
CA ALA A 173 -7.63 3.71 -4.20
C ALA A 173 -8.31 2.62 -5.04
N PRO A 174 -8.33 1.37 -4.57
CA PRO A 174 -9.17 0.34 -5.13
C PRO A 174 -10.64 0.79 -5.19
N PRO A 175 -11.45 0.30 -6.15
CA PRO A 175 -12.85 0.65 -6.23
C PRO A 175 -13.61 0.10 -5.02
N ILE A 176 -14.75 0.70 -4.72
CA ILE A 176 -15.65 0.17 -3.69
C ILE A 176 -16.17 -1.20 -4.16
N ALA A 177 -16.19 -2.16 -3.24
CA ALA A 177 -16.69 -3.50 -3.54
C ALA A 177 -18.15 -3.46 -4.04
N GLY A 178 -18.43 -4.16 -5.14
CA GLY A 178 -19.75 -4.22 -5.76
C GLY A 178 -20.03 -3.11 -6.76
N THR A 179 -19.07 -2.27 -7.11
CA THR A 179 -19.14 -1.34 -8.24
C THR A 179 -18.46 -1.94 -9.47
N ASP A 180 -18.86 -1.45 -10.66
CA ASP A 180 -18.19 -1.80 -11.93
C ASP A 180 -16.96 -0.93 -12.21
N ALA A 181 -16.61 -0.04 -11.27
CA ALA A 181 -15.45 0.85 -11.40
C ALA A 181 -14.15 0.04 -11.46
N LEU A 182 -13.23 0.47 -12.27
CA LEU A 182 -11.87 -0.10 -12.32
C LEU A 182 -11.01 0.44 -11.19
N HIS A 183 -11.20 1.71 -10.82
CA HIS A 183 -10.40 2.39 -9.81
C HIS A 183 -11.15 3.59 -9.27
N ARG A 184 -10.69 4.15 -8.16
CA ARG A 184 -11.21 5.38 -7.58
C ARG A 184 -10.12 6.44 -7.58
N LEU A 185 -10.49 7.67 -7.93
CA LEU A 185 -9.58 8.81 -8.04
C LEU A 185 -10.15 10.02 -7.32
N ALA A 186 -9.30 10.74 -6.61
CA ALA A 186 -9.60 12.09 -6.14
C ALA A 186 -8.49 13.04 -6.61
N TYR A 187 -8.85 14.28 -6.95
CA TYR A 187 -7.89 15.31 -7.33
C TYR A 187 -8.39 16.69 -6.90
N TRP A 188 -7.45 17.62 -6.81
CA TRP A 188 -7.74 19.02 -6.58
C TRP A 188 -6.92 19.90 -7.54
N THR A 189 -7.39 21.11 -7.75
CA THR A 189 -6.69 22.09 -8.58
C THR A 189 -5.97 23.12 -7.71
N ALA A 190 -4.98 23.80 -8.28
CA ALA A 190 -4.14 24.74 -7.57
C ALA A 190 -4.95 25.82 -6.82
N GLY A 191 -4.72 25.92 -5.53
CA GLY A 191 -5.39 26.87 -4.65
C GLY A 191 -6.87 26.57 -4.37
N SER A 192 -7.38 25.39 -4.77
CA SER A 192 -8.74 24.97 -4.48
C SER A 192 -8.89 24.51 -3.02
N THR A 193 -10.09 24.73 -2.48
CA THR A 193 -10.58 24.14 -1.22
C THR A 193 -11.52 22.95 -1.49
N THR A 194 -11.69 22.57 -2.77
CA THR A 194 -12.59 21.50 -3.19
C THR A 194 -11.80 20.33 -3.72
N LEU A 195 -12.04 19.15 -3.16
CA LEU A 195 -11.54 17.86 -3.64
C LEU A 195 -12.63 17.22 -4.50
N MET A 196 -12.27 16.88 -5.73
CA MET A 196 -13.15 16.17 -6.67
C MET A 196 -12.91 14.67 -6.54
N VAL A 197 -13.94 13.89 -6.22
CA VAL A 197 -13.87 12.43 -6.07
C VAL A 197 -14.70 11.75 -7.15
N GLY A 198 -14.20 10.69 -7.75
CA GLY A 198 -14.92 9.95 -8.76
C GLY A 198 -14.33 8.56 -9.03
N ASP A 199 -15.03 7.82 -9.86
CA ASP A 199 -14.65 6.47 -10.27
C ASP A 199 -14.12 6.46 -11.70
N ILE A 200 -13.08 5.68 -11.95
CA ILE A 200 -12.54 5.41 -13.28
C ILE A 200 -13.24 4.15 -13.81
N ASN A 201 -13.89 4.26 -14.94
CA ASN A 201 -14.60 3.20 -15.61
C ASN A 201 -14.06 2.99 -17.03
N GLU A 202 -14.27 1.82 -17.61
CA GLU A 202 -14.03 1.60 -19.03
C GLU A 202 -15.33 1.81 -19.82
N SER A 203 -15.24 2.56 -20.90
CA SER A 203 -16.35 2.76 -21.83
C SER A 203 -15.81 2.83 -23.25
N GLY A 204 -16.16 1.84 -24.09
CA GLY A 204 -15.82 1.82 -25.51
C GLY A 204 -14.32 1.78 -25.82
N GLY A 205 -13.51 1.22 -24.94
CA GLY A 205 -12.06 1.14 -25.05
C GLY A 205 -11.31 2.38 -24.54
N GLU A 206 -12.01 3.29 -23.88
CA GLU A 206 -11.44 4.46 -23.22
C GLU A 206 -11.70 4.40 -21.72
N LEU A 207 -10.83 5.01 -20.95
CA LEU A 207 -11.05 5.19 -19.51
C LEU A 207 -11.78 6.52 -19.30
N VAL A 208 -12.86 6.46 -18.53
CA VAL A 208 -13.73 7.61 -18.25
C VAL A 208 -13.80 7.85 -16.76
N TRP A 209 -13.54 9.07 -16.33
CA TRP A 209 -13.77 9.46 -14.95
C TRP A 209 -15.22 9.95 -14.76
N SER A 210 -15.89 9.38 -13.77
CA SER A 210 -17.26 9.72 -13.41
C SER A 210 -17.26 10.35 -12.01
N PRO A 211 -17.58 11.64 -11.85
CA PRO A 211 -17.61 12.28 -10.55
C PRO A 211 -18.67 11.65 -9.67
N THR A 212 -18.33 11.39 -8.41
CA THR A 212 -19.25 10.82 -7.41
C THR A 212 -19.51 11.76 -6.24
N GLU A 213 -18.52 12.61 -5.90
CA GLU A 213 -18.57 13.48 -4.73
C GLU A 213 -17.67 14.71 -4.91
N GLU A 214 -18.06 15.81 -4.28
CA GLU A 214 -17.25 17.02 -4.11
C GLU A 214 -17.12 17.28 -2.61
N ILE A 215 -15.89 17.34 -2.10
CA ILE A 215 -15.61 17.53 -0.68
C ILE A 215 -15.02 18.93 -0.50
N GLU A 216 -15.75 19.78 0.21
CA GLU A 216 -15.26 21.11 0.60
C GLU A 216 -14.39 20.99 1.86
N THR A 217 -13.24 21.67 1.86
CA THR A 217 -12.31 21.74 2.98
C THR A 217 -12.23 23.15 3.54
N ASP A 218 -11.90 23.27 4.82
CA ASP A 218 -11.74 24.58 5.49
C ASP A 218 -10.48 25.35 5.05
N GLY A 219 -9.57 24.71 4.32
CA GLY A 219 -8.29 25.26 3.87
C GLY A 219 -7.85 24.73 2.52
N THR A 220 -6.69 25.17 2.06
CA THR A 220 -6.07 24.64 0.84
C THR A 220 -5.64 23.19 1.05
N ILE A 221 -5.79 22.39 0.00
CA ILE A 221 -5.48 20.97 0.06
C ILE A 221 -3.98 20.78 -0.19
N GLY A 222 -3.28 20.17 0.77
CA GLY A 222 -1.87 19.82 0.65
C GLY A 222 -1.63 18.37 0.23
N ALA A 223 -2.49 17.45 0.67
CA ALA A 223 -2.45 16.04 0.30
C ALA A 223 -3.82 15.38 0.54
N CYS A 224 -4.04 14.22 -0.08
CA CYS A 224 -5.19 13.36 0.21
C CYS A 224 -4.80 11.89 0.29
N THR A 225 -5.65 11.11 0.95
CA THR A 225 -5.58 9.65 0.92
C THR A 225 -6.97 9.06 1.09
N PHE A 226 -7.18 7.85 0.56
CA PHE A 226 -8.39 7.09 0.78
C PHE A 226 -8.23 6.15 1.96
N THR A 227 -9.18 6.21 2.88
CA THR A 227 -9.33 5.29 4.01
C THR A 227 -10.64 4.51 3.90
N ALA A 228 -10.89 3.57 4.80
CA ALA A 228 -12.15 2.83 4.86
C ALA A 228 -13.36 3.74 5.13
N ASP A 229 -13.13 4.85 5.82
CA ASP A 229 -14.19 5.81 6.19
C ASP A 229 -14.44 6.88 5.12
N GLY A 230 -13.63 6.91 4.04
CA GLY A 230 -13.74 7.89 2.95
C GLY A 230 -12.40 8.48 2.54
N VAL A 231 -12.41 9.77 2.17
CA VAL A 231 -11.18 10.49 1.80
C VAL A 231 -10.76 11.39 2.95
N GLU A 232 -9.53 11.23 3.41
CA GLU A 232 -8.90 12.17 4.34
C GLU A 232 -8.09 13.20 3.56
N VAL A 233 -8.20 14.46 3.99
CA VAL A 233 -7.55 15.62 3.37
C VAL A 233 -6.65 16.30 4.38
N TYR A 234 -5.47 16.69 3.95
CA TYR A 234 -4.46 17.38 4.78
C TYR A 234 -4.23 18.78 4.24
N ASP A 235 -4.29 19.77 5.12
CA ASP A 235 -4.06 21.19 4.83
C ASP A 235 -2.58 21.58 4.91
N THR A 236 -1.78 20.76 5.61
CA THR A 236 -0.34 20.96 5.74
C THR A 236 0.41 20.31 4.60
N PRO A 237 1.55 20.90 4.17
CA PRO A 237 2.39 20.27 3.17
C PRO A 237 2.94 18.93 3.69
N ILE A 238 2.40 17.85 3.18
CA ILE A 238 2.92 16.49 3.37
C ILE A 238 3.56 16.11 2.04
N MET A 239 4.83 15.72 2.06
CA MET A 239 5.57 15.40 0.85
C MET A 239 4.94 14.24 0.09
N ALA A 240 4.53 13.19 0.82
CA ALA A 240 3.82 12.04 0.26
C ALA A 240 2.96 11.35 1.31
N THR A 241 1.86 10.77 0.87
CA THR A 241 0.97 9.91 1.66
C THR A 241 0.72 8.61 0.95
N SER A 242 0.52 7.54 1.71
CA SER A 242 0.09 6.25 1.16
C SER A 242 -0.61 5.42 2.22
N THR A 243 -1.60 4.63 1.84
CA THR A 243 -2.33 3.76 2.76
C THR A 243 -1.84 2.32 2.65
N LEU A 244 -1.34 1.77 3.75
CA LEU A 244 -0.95 0.38 3.88
C LEU A 244 -2.13 -0.44 4.41
N ARG A 245 -2.77 -1.22 3.53
CA ARG A 245 -3.93 -2.06 3.87
C ARG A 245 -3.49 -3.49 4.14
N ARG A 246 -3.54 -3.94 5.41
CA ARG A 246 -3.15 -5.30 5.80
C ARG A 246 -4.18 -5.96 6.70
N MET A 247 -4.56 -7.20 6.38
CA MET A 247 -5.47 -8.00 7.22
C MET A 247 -6.77 -7.26 7.60
N GLY A 248 -7.34 -6.49 6.65
CA GLY A 248 -8.54 -5.70 6.89
C GLY A 248 -8.34 -4.48 7.79
N ARG A 249 -7.10 -4.04 7.98
CA ARG A 249 -6.74 -2.83 8.72
C ARG A 249 -5.98 -1.88 7.82
N GLU A 250 -6.14 -0.61 8.12
CA GLU A 250 -5.47 0.46 7.42
C GLU A 250 -4.47 1.17 8.33
N THR A 251 -3.32 1.47 7.77
CA THR A 251 -2.31 2.32 8.40
C THR A 251 -1.94 3.37 7.39
N LEU A 252 -2.20 4.62 7.72
CA LEU A 252 -1.78 5.73 6.90
C LEU A 252 -0.30 6.00 7.14
N LEU A 253 0.45 6.06 6.07
CA LEU A 253 1.85 6.46 6.07
C LEU A 253 1.98 7.88 5.53
N THR A 254 2.71 8.72 6.24
CA THR A 254 3.00 10.09 5.82
C THR A 254 4.50 10.34 5.82
N LEU A 255 5.00 10.96 4.78
CA LEU A 255 6.38 11.42 4.67
C LEU A 255 6.39 12.95 4.74
N SER A 256 7.03 13.50 5.76
CA SER A 256 7.19 14.94 5.89
C SER A 256 8.33 15.46 5.02
N ASP A 257 8.34 16.77 4.77
CA ASP A 257 9.45 17.49 4.11
C ASP A 257 10.78 17.42 4.88
N ALA A 258 10.72 17.12 6.19
CA ALA A 258 11.91 16.81 6.99
C ALA A 258 12.41 15.36 6.81
N GLY A 259 11.77 14.56 5.95
CA GLY A 259 12.13 13.14 5.69
C GLY A 259 11.66 12.16 6.77
N THR A 260 10.78 12.60 7.69
CA THR A 260 10.25 11.72 8.74
C THR A 260 9.09 10.90 8.20
N LEU A 261 9.20 9.57 8.29
CA LEU A 261 8.12 8.64 8.02
C LEU A 261 7.30 8.43 9.30
N THR A 262 5.99 8.60 9.21
CA THR A 262 5.06 8.40 10.33
C THR A 262 3.94 7.45 9.93
N ALA A 263 3.62 6.49 10.80
CA ALA A 263 2.42 5.66 10.70
C ALA A 263 1.31 6.26 11.56
N ILE A 264 0.12 6.37 11.01
CA ILE A 264 -1.11 6.78 11.72
C ILE A 264 -2.07 5.60 11.64
N PHE A 265 -2.52 5.13 12.79
CA PHE A 265 -3.38 3.96 12.92
C PHE A 265 -4.85 4.36 12.99
N GLU A 266 -5.76 3.40 12.70
CA GLU A 266 -7.22 3.61 12.75
C GLU A 266 -7.74 4.18 14.10
N ASN A 267 -7.04 3.95 15.19
CA ASN A 267 -7.39 4.51 16.50
C ASN A 267 -6.89 5.96 16.72
N GLY A 268 -6.32 6.59 15.71
CA GLY A 268 -5.78 7.94 15.76
C GLY A 268 -4.39 8.06 16.43
N GLN A 269 -3.81 6.94 16.87
CA GLN A 269 -2.43 6.97 17.38
C GLN A 269 -1.45 7.13 16.20
N SER A 270 -0.39 7.88 16.42
CA SER A 270 0.68 8.06 15.46
C SER A 270 2.02 7.59 16.02
N GLN A 271 2.86 7.06 15.15
CA GLN A 271 4.18 6.55 15.51
C GLN A 271 5.20 6.92 14.42
N ALA A 272 6.31 7.56 14.83
CA ALA A 272 7.44 7.74 13.93
C ALA A 272 8.10 6.39 13.68
N LEU A 273 8.37 6.10 12.40
CA LEU A 273 9.03 4.88 11.97
C LEU A 273 10.50 5.19 11.68
N ASN A 274 11.39 4.42 12.28
CA ASN A 274 12.79 4.43 11.91
C ASN A 274 13.04 3.38 10.84
N ILE A 275 13.78 3.76 9.80
CA ILE A 275 14.18 2.82 8.77
C ILE A 275 15.67 2.58 8.94
N GLU A 276 16.03 1.30 9.08
CA GLU A 276 17.43 0.89 9.20
C GLU A 276 18.00 0.52 7.84
N ASP A 277 19.28 0.85 7.67
CA ASP A 277 20.05 0.33 6.55
C ASP A 277 19.97 -1.19 6.51
N GLY A 278 19.77 -1.75 5.34
CA GLY A 278 19.92 -3.19 5.11
C GLY A 278 21.40 -3.60 5.13
N ILE A 279 21.68 -4.91 4.96
CA ILE A 279 23.07 -5.42 4.95
C ILE A 279 23.92 -4.75 3.86
N THR A 280 23.30 -4.49 2.70
CA THR A 280 23.99 -3.89 1.53
C THR A 280 23.24 -2.68 0.98
N ILE A 281 22.16 -2.25 1.64
CA ILE A 281 21.27 -1.21 1.18
C ILE A 281 21.34 -0.04 2.16
N ARG A 282 21.67 1.14 1.66
CA ARG A 282 21.65 2.37 2.45
C ARG A 282 20.33 3.08 2.22
N MET A 283 19.84 3.69 3.28
CA MET A 283 18.68 4.56 3.23
C MET A 283 19.02 5.89 2.55
N PRO A 284 18.05 6.52 1.86
CA PRO A 284 18.23 7.87 1.36
C PRO A 284 18.49 8.86 2.49
N ASP A 285 19.49 9.72 2.30
CA ASP A 285 19.73 10.85 3.21
C ASP A 285 18.60 11.90 3.07
N VAL A 286 18.00 11.97 1.88
CA VAL A 286 16.88 12.84 1.54
C VAL A 286 15.80 12.02 0.85
N PRO A 287 14.82 11.49 1.59
CA PRO A 287 13.63 10.87 0.99
C PRO A 287 12.77 11.93 0.30
N THR A 288 12.22 11.60 -0.88
CA THR A 288 11.44 12.55 -1.70
C THR A 288 10.03 12.05 -2.04
N SER A 289 9.81 10.75 -1.96
CA SER A 289 8.54 10.15 -2.38
C SER A 289 8.28 8.84 -1.65
N LEU A 290 7.00 8.48 -1.56
CA LEU A 290 6.52 7.33 -0.81
C LEU A 290 5.34 6.69 -1.53
N ALA A 291 5.30 5.37 -1.57
CA ALA A 291 4.12 4.59 -1.89
C ALA A 291 4.12 3.28 -1.11
N ALA A 292 2.96 2.72 -0.78
CA ALA A 292 2.85 1.49 -0.02
C ALA A 292 1.70 0.62 -0.53
N THR A 293 1.83 -0.69 -0.34
CA THR A 293 0.75 -1.64 -0.53
C THR A 293 0.84 -2.73 0.52
N GLY A 294 -0.31 -3.12 1.07
CA GLY A 294 -0.41 -4.26 1.99
C GLY A 294 -0.63 -5.60 1.30
N ASP A 295 -0.77 -5.61 -0.01
CA ASP A 295 -0.91 -6.85 -0.77
C ASP A 295 0.38 -7.66 -0.71
N ALA A 296 0.27 -8.96 -0.45
CA ALA A 296 1.43 -9.85 -0.51
C ALA A 296 2.05 -9.85 -1.91
N ARG A 297 3.35 -9.64 -1.99
CA ARG A 297 4.11 -9.54 -3.25
C ARG A 297 5.15 -10.64 -3.32
N GLY A 298 4.75 -11.81 -3.81
CA GLY A 298 5.65 -12.95 -3.96
C GLY A 298 6.32 -13.37 -2.66
N GLY A 299 7.42 -14.12 -2.76
CA GLY A 299 8.13 -14.66 -1.60
C GLY A 299 8.91 -13.65 -0.76
N GLY A 300 9.14 -12.44 -1.28
CA GLY A 300 9.96 -11.42 -0.62
C GLY A 300 9.18 -10.48 0.31
N TYR A 301 7.86 -10.29 0.05
CA TYR A 301 7.06 -9.27 0.74
C TYR A 301 5.69 -9.81 1.18
N PRO A 302 5.65 -10.76 2.12
CA PRO A 302 4.39 -11.38 2.55
C PRO A 302 3.45 -10.42 3.28
N GLY A 303 3.99 -9.38 3.90
CA GLY A 303 3.25 -8.34 4.63
C GLY A 303 2.99 -7.08 3.83
N GLY A 304 3.22 -7.09 2.50
CA GLY A 304 3.21 -5.89 1.67
C GLY A 304 4.58 -5.23 1.57
N VAL A 305 4.65 -4.07 0.94
CA VAL A 305 5.90 -3.33 0.72
C VAL A 305 5.66 -1.82 0.82
N ILE A 306 6.64 -1.12 1.35
CA ILE A 306 6.76 0.34 1.26
C ILE A 306 7.89 0.62 0.27
N VAL A 307 7.65 1.46 -0.71
CA VAL A 307 8.66 1.95 -1.66
C VAL A 307 8.91 3.42 -1.36
N MET A 308 10.16 3.76 -1.11
CA MET A 308 10.59 5.11 -0.80
C MET A 308 11.65 5.55 -1.81
N GLY A 309 11.40 6.64 -2.51
CA GLY A 309 12.38 7.26 -3.41
C GLY A 309 13.22 8.29 -2.67
N GLY A 310 14.46 8.44 -3.08
CA GLY A 310 15.32 9.47 -2.52
C GLY A 310 16.76 9.40 -3.01
N THR A 311 17.61 10.25 -2.41
CA THR A 311 19.00 10.39 -2.79
C THR A 311 19.94 10.02 -1.64
N ILE A 312 20.97 9.24 -1.94
CA ILE A 312 22.06 8.86 -1.05
C ILE A 312 23.30 9.67 -1.45
N GLY A 313 23.83 10.44 -0.52
CA GLY A 313 24.93 11.38 -0.84
C GLY A 313 24.45 12.52 -1.75
N SER A 314 25.18 12.78 -2.83
CA SER A 314 24.91 13.91 -3.73
C SER A 314 24.12 13.54 -4.98
N ASP A 315 24.25 12.29 -5.47
CA ASP A 315 23.84 11.91 -6.82
C ASP A 315 23.47 10.41 -7.01
N ASP A 316 23.45 9.61 -5.93
CA ASP A 316 22.97 8.22 -6.00
C ASP A 316 21.47 8.17 -5.71
N HIS A 317 20.67 8.30 -6.76
CA HIS A 317 19.22 8.26 -6.66
C HIS A 317 18.73 6.82 -6.69
N ARG A 318 17.82 6.47 -5.77
CA ARG A 318 17.28 5.10 -5.67
C ARG A 318 15.84 5.08 -5.20
N ALA A 319 15.14 3.98 -5.53
CA ALA A 319 13.96 3.56 -4.82
C ALA A 319 14.32 2.39 -3.90
N ILE A 320 14.01 2.55 -2.62
CA ILE A 320 14.29 1.57 -1.56
C ILE A 320 12.99 0.84 -1.21
N LEU A 321 13.06 -0.48 -1.11
CA LEU A 321 11.95 -1.32 -0.72
C LEU A 321 12.11 -1.72 0.75
N ILE A 322 11.05 -1.49 1.54
CA ILE A 322 11.05 -1.62 2.99
C ILE A 322 9.98 -2.63 3.37
N ASP A 323 10.31 -3.54 4.28
CA ASP A 323 9.36 -4.52 4.79
C ASP A 323 8.51 -3.91 5.92
N PRO A 324 7.20 -3.74 5.73
CA PRO A 324 6.31 -3.19 6.75
C PRO A 324 5.85 -4.21 7.80
N SER A 325 6.31 -5.45 7.76
CA SER A 325 5.80 -6.54 8.61
C SER A 325 5.96 -6.27 10.11
N ARG A 326 6.94 -5.43 10.48
CA ARG A 326 7.17 -5.01 11.86
C ARG A 326 6.27 -3.86 12.34
N ILE A 327 5.52 -3.21 11.46
CA ILE A 327 4.52 -2.24 11.90
C ILE A 327 3.46 -3.01 12.67
N THR A 328 3.42 -2.79 13.98
CA THR A 328 2.50 -3.49 14.88
C THR A 328 1.08 -3.08 14.58
N LEU A 329 0.24 -4.04 14.15
CA LEU A 329 -1.19 -3.78 14.02
C LEU A 329 -1.76 -3.59 15.42
N THR A 330 -2.38 -2.45 15.70
CA THR A 330 -3.01 -2.18 16.99
C THR A 330 -3.97 -3.32 17.34
N PRO A 331 -3.87 -3.94 18.53
CA PRO A 331 -4.77 -5.02 18.91
C PRO A 331 -6.23 -4.56 18.84
N ILE A 332 -7.12 -5.38 18.27
CA ILE A 332 -8.54 -5.12 18.36
C ILE A 332 -8.91 -5.23 19.84
N SER A 333 -9.36 -4.14 20.46
CA SER A 333 -10.03 -4.20 21.74
C SER A 333 -11.34 -4.95 21.52
N ILE A 334 -11.34 -6.27 21.73
CA ILE A 334 -12.58 -7.04 21.78
C ILE A 334 -13.29 -6.53 23.04
N PRO A 335 -14.46 -5.88 22.93
CA PRO A 335 -15.20 -5.50 24.13
C PRO A 335 -15.44 -6.75 24.95
N PRO A 336 -15.24 -6.71 26.29
CA PRO A 336 -15.50 -7.87 27.12
C PRO A 336 -16.93 -8.34 26.83
N GLY A 337 -17.05 -9.58 26.34
CA GLY A 337 -18.32 -10.16 25.93
C GLY A 337 -19.32 -10.00 27.05
N GLY A 338 -20.40 -9.26 26.81
CA GLY A 338 -21.52 -9.20 27.71
C GLY A 338 -22.07 -10.60 27.87
N GLN A 339 -21.93 -11.16 29.09
CA GLN A 339 -22.63 -12.37 29.55
C GLN A 339 -24.10 -12.06 29.79
#